data_526370efadb17d4dc6c70405b23b6caa
#
_entry.id   526370efadb17d4dc6c70405b23b6caa
#
_cell.length_a   1.000
_cell.length_b   1.000
_cell.length_c   1.000
_cell.angle_alpha   90.00
_cell.angle_beta   90.00
_cell.angle_gamma   90.00
#
_symmetry.space_group_name_H-M   'P 1'
#
loop_
_entity.id
_entity.type
_entity.pdbx_description
1 polymer ?
#
loop_
_entity_poly.entity_id
_entity_poly.type
_entity_poly.pdbx_seq_one_letter_code
_entity_poly.pdbx_strand_id
1 'polypeptide(L)'
;MKKIAEVQDKIRIFEQSLNSQVSEEEIMQKLLVLCNNVEIPIEVVNWQTGTKFYRARILKNSDLNQLKNWDKSDFWSLPKNNIYKYGRLNHVKESVLYLSNDFNQTLKEVRFDPNKKLPVVISCFKVKQSFGSVHIGGDDPKDSSENNLSIIKSLYTDFFRSQFSKPVGIGTEYLYFLSNAIAKTFYDLPIQVSKAWTYNAVDNYNFYNVAFKANISDQILDYKGSVVVKEISENGLTIPLMFNEKYQLCLSNNEVINSIFNLRFQA
;
A
#
# COMPACT_ATOMS: atom_id res chain seq x y z
N MET A 1 11.39 -3.35 -33.49
CA MET A 1 12.56 -3.67 -32.64
C MET A 1 13.36 -2.43 -32.26
N LYS A 2 13.80 -1.55 -33.16
CA LYS A 2 14.61 -0.34 -32.81
C LYS A 2 13.95 0.56 -31.79
N LYS A 3 12.65 0.89 -31.93
CA LYS A 3 11.90 1.73 -30.97
C LYS A 3 11.79 1.11 -29.56
N ILE A 4 11.69 -0.22 -29.46
CA ILE A 4 11.62 -0.94 -28.18
C ILE A 4 12.94 -0.79 -27.44
N ALA A 5 14.07 -1.04 -28.09
CA ALA A 5 15.41 -0.87 -27.52
C ALA A 5 15.65 0.59 -27.08
N GLU A 6 15.21 1.56 -27.87
CA GLU A 6 15.30 2.99 -27.51
C GLU A 6 14.51 3.33 -26.22
N VAL A 7 13.33 2.73 -26.02
CA VAL A 7 12.54 2.93 -24.78
C VAL A 7 13.22 2.27 -23.59
N GLN A 8 13.71 1.05 -23.73
CA GLN A 8 14.45 0.36 -22.67
C GLN A 8 15.70 1.17 -22.25
N ASP A 9 16.45 1.70 -23.22
CA ASP A 9 17.60 2.56 -22.92
C ASP A 9 17.21 3.85 -22.20
N LYS A 10 16.12 4.51 -22.61
CA LYS A 10 15.62 5.72 -21.94
C LYS A 10 15.23 5.43 -20.48
N ILE A 11 14.51 4.34 -20.22
CA ILE A 11 14.14 3.93 -18.87
C ILE A 11 15.39 3.68 -18.03
N ARG A 12 16.36 2.92 -18.56
CA ARG A 12 17.62 2.63 -17.88
C ARG A 12 18.42 3.88 -17.56
N ILE A 13 18.56 4.81 -18.52
CA ILE A 13 19.27 6.09 -18.31
C ILE A 13 18.55 6.93 -17.25
N PHE A 14 17.20 6.97 -17.28
CA PHE A 14 16.41 7.66 -16.26
C PHE A 14 16.70 7.07 -14.88
N GLU A 15 16.62 5.74 -14.69
CA GLU A 15 16.89 5.09 -13.41
C GLU A 15 18.31 5.36 -12.90
N GLN A 16 19.31 5.33 -13.78
CA GLN A 16 20.70 5.65 -13.44
C GLN A 16 20.90 7.12 -13.04
N SER A 17 20.05 8.02 -13.50
CA SER A 17 20.10 9.44 -13.15
C SER A 17 19.52 9.77 -11.77
N LEU A 18 18.87 8.81 -11.11
CA LEU A 18 18.25 8.99 -9.80
C LEU A 18 19.24 8.68 -8.68
N ASN A 19 19.31 9.59 -7.71
CA ASN A 19 20.12 9.41 -6.49
C ASN A 19 19.57 10.31 -5.37
N SER A 20 20.16 10.26 -4.19
CA SER A 20 19.71 11.00 -3.00
C SER A 20 19.86 12.54 -3.09
N GLN A 21 20.51 13.06 -4.12
CA GLN A 21 20.71 14.51 -4.31
C GLN A 21 19.67 15.11 -5.26
N VAL A 22 18.93 14.27 -5.98
CA VAL A 22 17.92 14.73 -6.97
C VAL A 22 16.69 15.22 -6.23
N SER A 23 16.25 16.44 -6.54
CA SER A 23 15.03 17.02 -5.96
C SER A 23 13.76 16.37 -6.55
N GLU A 24 12.64 16.53 -5.84
CA GLU A 24 11.34 16.06 -6.31
C GLU A 24 10.94 16.72 -7.64
N GLU A 25 11.19 18.02 -7.78
CA GLU A 25 10.92 18.76 -9.00
C GLU A 25 11.73 18.25 -10.19
N GLU A 26 13.02 17.96 -9.97
CA GLU A 26 13.89 17.39 -11.00
C GLU A 26 13.45 15.98 -11.41
N ILE A 27 13.05 15.15 -10.46
CA ILE A 27 12.48 13.81 -10.74
C ILE A 27 11.21 13.96 -11.59
N MET A 28 10.33 14.88 -11.24
CA MET A 28 9.11 15.15 -12.01
C MET A 28 9.42 15.56 -13.45
N GLN A 29 10.34 16.51 -13.64
CA GLN A 29 10.73 16.97 -14.98
C GLN A 29 11.33 15.83 -15.83
N LYS A 30 12.24 15.06 -15.24
CA LYS A 30 12.82 13.90 -15.93
C LYS A 30 11.76 12.85 -16.28
N LEU A 31 10.80 12.61 -15.38
CA LEU A 31 9.69 11.67 -15.59
C LEU A 31 8.77 12.12 -16.74
N LEU A 32 8.43 13.41 -16.79
CA LEU A 32 7.62 13.98 -17.87
C LEU A 32 8.34 13.86 -19.23
N VAL A 33 9.65 14.10 -19.26
CA VAL A 33 10.47 13.89 -20.49
C VAL A 33 10.49 12.43 -20.89
N LEU A 34 10.68 11.50 -19.93
CA LEU A 34 10.68 10.06 -20.19
C LEU A 34 9.35 9.58 -20.79
N CYS A 35 8.23 10.05 -20.25
CA CYS A 35 6.89 9.63 -20.65
C CYS A 35 6.26 10.51 -21.75
N ASN A 36 7.03 11.42 -22.34
CA ASN A 36 6.51 12.32 -23.37
C ASN A 36 5.96 11.54 -24.58
N ASN A 37 4.72 11.85 -24.96
CA ASN A 37 3.98 11.19 -26.05
C ASN A 37 3.74 9.68 -25.84
N VAL A 38 3.75 9.22 -24.58
CA VAL A 38 3.40 7.84 -24.23
C VAL A 38 1.99 7.82 -23.63
N GLU A 39 1.14 6.98 -24.19
CA GLU A 39 -0.16 6.70 -23.64
C GLU A 39 -0.01 5.67 -22.49
N ILE A 40 -0.19 6.11 -21.26
CA ILE A 40 -0.10 5.25 -20.09
C ILE A 40 -1.42 4.51 -19.91
N PRO A 41 -1.42 3.16 -19.90
CA PRO A 41 -2.64 2.38 -19.65
C PRO A 41 -3.21 2.64 -18.27
N ILE A 42 -4.53 2.70 -18.19
CA ILE A 42 -5.27 2.87 -16.93
C ILE A 42 -6.15 1.64 -16.69
N GLU A 43 -5.82 0.90 -15.67
CA GLU A 43 -6.63 -0.18 -15.14
C GLU A 43 -7.35 0.30 -13.87
N VAL A 44 -8.64 -0.03 -13.74
CA VAL A 44 -9.42 0.21 -12.52
C VAL A 44 -9.85 -1.13 -11.93
N VAL A 45 -9.32 -1.43 -10.74
CA VAL A 45 -9.72 -2.60 -9.95
C VAL A 45 -10.99 -2.27 -9.17
N ASN A 46 -12.00 -3.13 -9.28
CA ASN A 46 -13.27 -2.98 -8.57
C ASN A 46 -13.31 -3.85 -7.31
N TRP A 47 -13.40 -3.22 -6.16
CA TRP A 47 -13.49 -3.87 -4.86
C TRP A 47 -14.95 -4.00 -4.42
N GLN A 48 -15.39 -5.23 -4.17
CA GLN A 48 -16.78 -5.51 -3.81
C GLN A 48 -17.04 -5.29 -2.32
N THR A 49 -18.28 -4.93 -1.98
CA THR A 49 -18.76 -4.91 -0.59
C THR A 49 -18.47 -6.25 0.08
N GLY A 50 -17.94 -6.18 1.30
CA GLY A 50 -17.53 -7.38 2.04
C GLY A 50 -16.05 -7.73 1.93
N THR A 51 -15.32 -7.20 0.94
CA THR A 51 -13.85 -7.37 0.84
C THR A 51 -13.18 -6.89 2.11
N LYS A 52 -12.21 -7.65 2.60
CA LYS A 52 -11.44 -7.32 3.80
C LYS A 52 -10.07 -6.78 3.41
N PHE A 53 -9.63 -5.75 4.15
CA PHE A 53 -8.29 -5.20 4.10
C PHE A 53 -7.68 -5.16 5.49
N TYR A 54 -6.36 -5.18 5.54
CA TYR A 54 -5.59 -5.25 6.79
C TYR A 54 -4.54 -4.16 6.86
N ARG A 55 -4.26 -3.72 8.09
CA ARG A 55 -3.19 -2.77 8.39
C ARG A 55 -2.42 -3.25 9.59
N ALA A 56 -1.10 -3.36 9.49
CA ALA A 56 -0.24 -3.66 10.63
C ALA A 56 0.44 -2.40 11.18
N ARG A 57 0.68 -2.39 12.49
CA ARG A 57 1.47 -1.38 13.18
C ARG A 57 2.32 -2.04 14.25
N ILE A 58 3.64 -2.03 14.08
CA ILE A 58 4.57 -2.53 15.10
C ILE A 58 4.58 -1.54 16.27
N LEU A 59 4.47 -2.06 17.49
CA LEU A 59 4.64 -1.27 18.70
C LEU A 59 6.13 -1.00 18.92
N LYS A 60 6.49 0.26 19.13
CA LYS A 60 7.90 0.65 19.35
C LYS A 60 8.48 0.08 20.63
N ASN A 61 7.61 -0.12 21.65
CA ASN A 61 7.95 -0.71 22.94
C ASN A 61 7.13 -1.98 23.12
N SER A 62 7.67 -2.95 23.85
CA SER A 62 6.94 -4.16 24.27
C SER A 62 5.84 -3.89 25.30
N ASP A 63 5.69 -2.65 25.76
CA ASP A 63 4.70 -2.27 26.77
C ASP A 63 3.29 -2.24 26.16
N LEU A 64 2.54 -3.28 26.44
CA LEU A 64 1.13 -3.42 26.04
C LEU A 64 0.20 -2.47 26.78
N ASN A 65 0.62 -1.84 27.90
CA ASN A 65 -0.21 -0.91 28.65
C ASN A 65 -0.52 0.38 27.86
N GLN A 66 0.34 0.76 26.91
CA GLN A 66 0.09 1.90 26.04
C GLN A 66 -1.20 1.74 25.22
N LEU A 67 -1.59 0.50 24.92
CA LEU A 67 -2.77 0.20 24.11
C LEU A 67 -4.08 0.66 24.77
N LYS A 68 -4.12 0.81 26.08
CA LYS A 68 -5.31 1.30 26.80
C LYS A 68 -5.72 2.72 26.43
N ASN A 69 -4.76 3.50 25.90
CA ASN A 69 -4.96 4.90 25.52
C ASN A 69 -5.21 5.07 24.02
N TRP A 70 -5.25 3.98 23.26
CA TRP A 70 -5.50 4.05 21.83
C TRP A 70 -6.95 4.39 21.54
N ASP A 71 -7.14 5.24 20.56
CA ASP A 71 -8.45 5.66 20.06
C ASP A 71 -8.58 5.40 18.54
N LYS A 72 -9.67 5.85 17.94
CA LYS A 72 -9.93 5.70 16.51
C LYS A 72 -8.73 6.14 15.66
N SER A 73 -8.03 7.21 16.02
CA SER A 73 -6.94 7.77 15.21
C SER A 73 -5.71 6.86 15.13
N ASP A 74 -5.54 5.92 16.08
CA ASP A 74 -4.43 4.97 16.07
C ASP A 74 -4.60 3.87 15.02
N PHE A 75 -5.83 3.56 14.64
CA PHE A 75 -6.15 2.49 13.69
C PHE A 75 -6.28 3.00 12.26
N TRP A 76 -6.78 4.23 12.09
CA TRP A 76 -6.95 4.87 10.79
C TRP A 76 -5.67 5.58 10.32
N SER A 77 -5.79 6.40 9.29
CA SER A 77 -4.68 7.23 8.81
C SER A 77 -4.25 8.24 9.87
N LEU A 78 -2.95 8.48 9.96
CA LEU A 78 -2.43 9.49 10.89
C LEU A 78 -2.97 10.88 10.56
N PRO A 79 -3.26 11.72 11.56
CA PRO A 79 -3.57 13.12 11.35
C PRO A 79 -2.45 13.84 10.57
N LYS A 80 -2.82 14.76 9.70
CA LYS A 80 -1.87 15.48 8.82
C LYS A 80 -0.68 16.06 9.57
N ASN A 81 -0.91 16.62 10.75
CA ASN A 81 0.13 17.25 11.57
C ASN A 81 1.15 16.25 12.14
N ASN A 82 0.86 14.95 12.11
CA ASN A 82 1.74 13.90 12.60
C ASN A 82 2.51 13.20 11.47
N ILE A 83 2.40 13.69 10.23
CA ILE A 83 3.06 13.12 9.05
C ILE A 83 4.25 14.01 8.67
N TYR A 84 5.44 13.58 9.08
CA TYR A 84 6.70 14.29 8.89
C TYR A 84 7.59 13.68 7.81
N LYS A 85 7.17 12.59 7.19
CA LYS A 85 7.93 11.85 6.18
C LYS A 85 7.09 11.54 4.96
N TYR A 86 7.76 11.45 3.84
CA TYR A 86 7.18 10.91 2.62
C TYR A 86 6.86 9.42 2.79
N GLY A 87 5.80 8.98 2.17
CA GLY A 87 5.50 7.59 1.89
C GLY A 87 5.36 7.37 0.39
N ARG A 88 5.00 6.17 -0.03
CA ARG A 88 4.86 5.84 -1.46
C ARG A 88 3.83 6.72 -2.18
N LEU A 89 2.79 7.13 -1.48
CA LEU A 89 1.62 7.84 -2.05
C LEU A 89 1.22 9.05 -1.21
N ASN A 90 2.11 9.53 -0.35
CA ASN A 90 1.85 10.74 0.44
C ASN A 90 3.10 11.61 0.55
N HIS A 91 2.89 12.90 0.48
CA HIS A 91 3.85 13.91 0.89
C HIS A 91 3.79 14.13 2.41
N VAL A 92 4.75 14.91 2.92
CA VAL A 92 4.68 15.44 4.29
C VAL A 92 3.35 16.16 4.48
N LYS A 93 2.70 15.96 5.63
CA LYS A 93 1.37 16.50 5.97
C LYS A 93 0.22 16.02 5.05
N GLU A 94 0.41 14.99 4.28
CA GLU A 94 -0.64 14.35 3.49
C GLU A 94 -1.05 13.02 4.15
N SER A 95 -2.32 12.93 4.58
CA SER A 95 -2.84 11.75 5.27
C SER A 95 -3.36 10.73 4.29
N VAL A 96 -2.77 9.54 4.30
CA VAL A 96 -3.14 8.39 3.47
C VAL A 96 -3.26 7.15 4.35
N LEU A 97 -4.33 6.38 4.18
CA LEU A 97 -4.53 5.09 4.82
C LEU A 97 -4.03 3.97 3.90
N TYR A 98 -2.96 3.31 4.31
CA TYR A 98 -2.38 2.17 3.60
C TYR A 98 -2.92 0.86 4.17
N LEU A 99 -3.44 0.01 3.29
CA LEU A 99 -4.02 -1.29 3.61
C LEU A 99 -3.48 -2.35 2.66
N SER A 100 -3.47 -3.61 3.08
CA SER A 100 -3.21 -4.77 2.23
C SER A 100 -4.46 -5.66 2.14
N ASN A 101 -4.67 -6.33 1.02
CA ASN A 101 -5.76 -7.29 0.88
C ASN A 101 -5.45 -8.68 1.48
N ASP A 102 -4.26 -8.83 2.08
CA ASP A 102 -3.85 -10.08 2.73
C ASP A 102 -3.25 -9.83 4.13
N PHE A 103 -3.61 -10.70 5.08
CA PHE A 103 -3.16 -10.61 6.46
C PHE A 103 -1.65 -10.81 6.60
N ASN A 104 -1.09 -11.83 5.95
CA ASN A 104 0.34 -12.14 6.06
C ASN A 104 1.19 -11.12 5.32
N GLN A 105 0.70 -10.65 4.15
CA GLN A 105 1.38 -9.61 3.39
C GLN A 105 1.48 -8.30 4.19
N THR A 106 0.46 -7.98 4.99
CA THR A 106 0.49 -6.77 5.83
C THR A 106 1.62 -6.78 6.87
N LEU A 107 2.05 -7.95 7.34
CA LEU A 107 3.21 -8.11 8.23
C LEU A 107 4.53 -7.84 7.50
N LYS A 108 4.65 -8.30 6.25
CA LYS A 108 5.83 -8.03 5.41
C LYS A 108 5.97 -6.54 5.11
N GLU A 109 4.87 -5.85 4.82
CA GLU A 109 4.87 -4.40 4.54
C GLU A 109 5.44 -3.57 5.69
N VAL A 110 5.19 -3.96 6.94
CA VAL A 110 5.78 -3.30 8.12
C VAL A 110 7.14 -3.87 8.50
N ARG A 111 7.69 -4.81 7.72
CA ARG A 111 8.97 -5.48 7.99
C ARG A 111 9.00 -6.10 9.38
N PHE A 112 7.91 -6.79 9.71
CA PHE A 112 7.82 -7.49 10.98
C PHE A 112 8.95 -8.52 11.09
N ASP A 113 9.69 -8.45 12.21
CA ASP A 113 10.78 -9.37 12.53
C ASP A 113 10.43 -10.09 13.84
N PRO A 114 10.09 -11.38 13.80
CA PRO A 114 9.72 -12.14 14.99
C PRO A 114 10.85 -12.20 16.03
N ASN A 115 12.12 -12.09 15.62
CA ASN A 115 13.26 -12.12 16.53
C ASN A 115 13.33 -10.86 17.42
N LYS A 116 12.75 -9.75 17.00
CA LYS A 116 12.72 -8.51 17.79
C LYS A 116 11.72 -8.55 18.93
N LYS A 117 10.86 -9.55 18.98
CA LYS A 117 9.83 -9.74 20.02
C LYS A 117 8.97 -8.49 20.28
N LEU A 118 8.78 -7.65 19.27
CA LEU A 118 7.91 -6.48 19.35
C LEU A 118 6.49 -6.88 18.96
N PRO A 119 5.48 -6.54 19.76
CA PRO A 119 4.10 -6.81 19.41
C PRO A 119 3.68 -6.02 18.16
N VAL A 120 2.75 -6.58 17.41
CA VAL A 120 2.14 -5.93 16.25
C VAL A 120 0.62 -5.88 16.40
N VAL A 121 0.04 -4.73 16.15
CA VAL A 121 -1.42 -4.58 16.07
C VAL A 121 -1.82 -4.71 14.61
N ILE A 122 -2.73 -5.65 14.32
CA ILE A 122 -3.26 -5.85 12.97
C ILE A 122 -4.74 -5.53 12.98
N SER A 123 -5.12 -4.51 12.23
CA SER A 123 -6.49 -4.03 12.08
C SER A 123 -7.14 -4.63 10.84
N CYS A 124 -8.42 -4.96 10.95
CA CYS A 124 -9.26 -5.39 9.83
C CYS A 124 -10.28 -4.30 9.47
N PHE A 125 -10.35 -4.00 8.18
CA PHE A 125 -11.34 -3.10 7.59
C PHE A 125 -12.15 -3.88 6.57
N LYS A 126 -13.46 -3.64 6.51
CA LYS A 126 -14.37 -4.28 5.56
C LYS A 126 -14.98 -3.22 4.66
N VAL A 127 -14.98 -3.49 3.36
CA VAL A 127 -15.63 -2.62 2.37
C VAL A 127 -17.13 -2.63 2.63
N LYS A 128 -17.73 -1.46 2.92
CA LYS A 128 -19.18 -1.27 3.09
C LYS A 128 -19.87 -0.81 1.84
N GLN A 129 -19.13 -0.17 0.92
CA GLN A 129 -19.63 0.27 -0.37
C GLN A 129 -18.59 -0.05 -1.44
N SER A 130 -18.99 -0.79 -2.48
CA SER A 130 -18.12 -1.14 -3.61
C SER A 130 -17.53 0.11 -4.25
N PHE A 131 -16.25 0.03 -4.63
CA PHE A 131 -15.51 1.16 -5.19
C PHE A 131 -14.47 0.73 -6.21
N GLY A 132 -14.13 1.66 -7.11
CA GLY A 132 -12.98 1.53 -8.01
C GLY A 132 -11.71 2.11 -7.41
N SER A 133 -10.58 1.46 -7.64
CA SER A 133 -9.24 1.99 -7.40
C SER A 133 -8.37 1.87 -8.64
N VAL A 134 -7.64 2.92 -8.98
CA VAL A 134 -6.71 2.88 -10.10
C VAL A 134 -5.49 2.01 -9.75
N HIS A 135 -5.12 1.10 -10.64
CA HIS A 135 -3.98 0.20 -10.46
C HIS A 135 -2.73 0.82 -11.08
N ILE A 136 -1.77 1.18 -10.24
CA ILE A 136 -0.49 1.75 -10.69
C ILE A 136 0.38 0.64 -11.28
N GLY A 137 0.75 0.79 -12.55
CA GLY A 137 1.46 -0.26 -13.28
C GLY A 137 0.59 -1.46 -13.63
N GLY A 138 -0.74 -1.28 -13.64
CA GLY A 138 -1.68 -2.25 -14.16
C GLY A 138 -1.63 -2.36 -15.68
N ASP A 139 -2.03 -3.50 -16.21
CA ASP A 139 -2.05 -3.76 -17.65
C ASP A 139 -3.27 -3.10 -18.31
N ASP A 140 -3.19 -2.87 -19.63
CA ASP A 140 -4.33 -2.44 -20.40
C ASP A 140 -5.24 -3.65 -20.67
N PRO A 141 -6.43 -3.74 -20.02
CA PRO A 141 -7.29 -4.91 -20.19
C PRO A 141 -7.87 -5.04 -21.61
N LYS A 142 -7.69 -4.02 -22.46
CA LYS A 142 -8.19 -3.98 -23.84
C LYS A 142 -7.13 -4.29 -24.87
N ASP A 143 -5.85 -4.28 -24.50
CA ASP A 143 -4.75 -4.47 -25.45
C ASP A 143 -4.24 -5.91 -25.40
N SER A 144 -4.91 -6.79 -26.12
CA SER A 144 -4.45 -8.18 -26.36
C SER A 144 -3.55 -8.30 -27.58
N SER A 145 -3.16 -7.18 -28.21
CA SER A 145 -2.34 -7.19 -29.42
C SER A 145 -0.84 -7.27 -29.10
N GLU A 146 -0.12 -8.20 -29.72
CA GLU A 146 1.34 -8.31 -29.65
C GLU A 146 2.04 -7.39 -30.66
N ASN A 147 1.66 -6.12 -30.71
CA ASN A 147 2.30 -5.15 -31.58
C ASN A 147 3.36 -4.32 -30.83
N ASN A 148 4.20 -3.60 -31.59
CA ASN A 148 5.26 -2.77 -31.01
C ASN A 148 4.74 -1.70 -30.05
N LEU A 149 3.50 -1.24 -30.19
CA LEU A 149 2.91 -0.22 -29.33
C LEU A 149 2.51 -0.82 -27.99
N SER A 150 1.90 -2.02 -27.97
CA SER A 150 1.54 -2.71 -26.74
C SER A 150 2.79 -3.09 -25.93
N ILE A 151 3.86 -3.53 -26.60
CA ILE A 151 5.13 -3.82 -25.94
C ILE A 151 5.72 -2.55 -25.30
N ILE A 152 5.66 -1.41 -25.99
CA ILE A 152 6.13 -0.13 -25.43
C ILE A 152 5.29 0.27 -24.20
N LYS A 153 3.97 0.16 -24.27
CA LYS A 153 3.08 0.42 -23.14
C LYS A 153 3.43 -0.49 -21.95
N SER A 154 3.63 -1.79 -22.19
CA SER A 154 4.04 -2.74 -21.14
C SER A 154 5.38 -2.37 -20.50
N LEU A 155 6.36 -1.89 -21.24
CA LEU A 155 7.64 -1.42 -20.68
C LEU A 155 7.46 -0.28 -19.67
N TYR A 156 6.57 0.66 -19.95
CA TYR A 156 6.28 1.75 -19.01
C TYR A 156 5.46 1.28 -17.81
N THR A 157 4.47 0.41 -18.01
CA THR A 157 3.70 -0.15 -16.88
C THR A 157 4.58 -1.01 -15.97
N ASP A 158 5.47 -1.83 -16.52
CA ASP A 158 6.44 -2.60 -15.75
C ASP A 158 7.44 -1.71 -15.02
N PHE A 159 7.91 -0.65 -15.67
CA PHE A 159 8.74 0.35 -15.03
C PHE A 159 8.01 0.98 -13.84
N PHE A 160 6.77 1.44 -13.98
CA PHE A 160 5.99 2.03 -12.88
C PHE A 160 5.73 1.00 -11.77
N ARG A 161 5.30 -0.21 -12.11
CA ARG A 161 5.10 -1.31 -11.16
C ARG A 161 6.36 -1.57 -10.33
N SER A 162 7.52 -1.60 -10.99
CA SER A 162 8.80 -1.83 -10.32
C SER A 162 9.14 -0.74 -9.31
N GLN A 163 8.78 0.53 -9.56
CA GLN A 163 9.06 1.61 -8.60
C GLN A 163 8.24 1.47 -7.31
N PHE A 164 7.07 0.82 -7.35
CA PHE A 164 6.23 0.56 -6.18
C PHE A 164 6.65 -0.70 -5.39
N SER A 165 7.39 -1.61 -6.01
CA SER A 165 7.92 -2.81 -5.34
C SER A 165 9.34 -2.64 -4.78
N LYS A 166 10.09 -1.60 -5.16
CA LYS A 166 11.44 -1.36 -4.62
C LYS A 166 11.41 -1.08 -3.11
N PRO A 167 12.23 -1.76 -2.30
CA PRO A 167 12.37 -1.42 -0.89
C PRO A 167 13.00 -0.03 -0.74
N VAL A 168 12.41 0.81 0.12
CA VAL A 168 12.94 2.13 0.44
C VAL A 168 13.56 2.09 1.83
N GLY A 169 14.80 2.58 1.98
CA GLY A 169 15.55 2.63 3.22
C GLY A 169 16.37 3.92 3.33
N ILE A 170 17.30 3.95 4.26
CA ILE A 170 18.21 5.09 4.45
C ILE A 170 19.02 5.31 3.18
N GLY A 171 18.98 6.54 2.64
CA GLY A 171 19.70 6.93 1.43
C GLY A 171 18.93 6.64 0.12
N THR A 172 17.75 6.01 0.19
CA THR A 172 16.90 5.73 -0.98
C THR A 172 15.51 6.38 -0.86
N GLU A 173 15.35 7.37 0.01
CA GLU A 173 14.08 8.09 0.25
C GLU A 173 13.57 8.83 -0.99
N TYR A 174 14.46 9.19 -1.92
CA TYR A 174 14.10 9.77 -3.22
C TYR A 174 13.17 8.87 -4.05
N LEU A 175 13.13 7.55 -3.78
CA LEU A 175 12.17 6.65 -4.41
C LEU A 175 10.72 6.96 -4.00
N TYR A 176 10.51 7.59 -2.85
CA TYR A 176 9.18 8.10 -2.49
C TYR A 176 8.79 9.32 -3.33
N PHE A 177 9.75 10.18 -3.71
CA PHE A 177 9.48 11.29 -4.64
C PHE A 177 9.04 10.74 -6.00
N LEU A 178 9.75 9.73 -6.51
CA LEU A 178 9.41 9.10 -7.78
C LEU A 178 8.04 8.43 -7.74
N SER A 179 7.73 7.64 -6.70
CA SER A 179 6.44 6.96 -6.61
C SER A 179 5.27 7.96 -6.45
N ASN A 180 5.46 9.06 -5.71
CA ASN A 180 4.49 10.15 -5.64
C ASN A 180 4.32 10.84 -7.00
N ALA A 181 5.42 11.15 -7.69
CA ALA A 181 5.39 11.77 -9.01
C ALA A 181 4.62 10.91 -10.01
N ILE A 182 4.90 9.61 -10.07
CA ILE A 182 4.18 8.66 -10.94
C ILE A 182 2.68 8.67 -10.62
N ALA A 183 2.32 8.46 -9.35
CA ALA A 183 0.92 8.35 -8.95
C ALA A 183 0.14 9.62 -9.21
N LYS A 184 0.69 10.77 -8.85
CA LYS A 184 -0.02 12.06 -8.95
C LYS A 184 -0.07 12.61 -10.37
N THR A 185 0.89 12.23 -11.23
CA THR A 185 0.91 12.67 -12.63
C THR A 185 0.01 11.81 -13.52
N PHE A 186 0.06 10.49 -13.36
CA PHE A 186 -0.57 9.57 -14.30
C PHE A 186 -1.79 8.83 -13.74
N TYR A 187 -1.92 8.73 -12.42
CA TYR A 187 -2.93 7.89 -11.75
C TYR A 187 -3.81 8.65 -10.74
N ASP A 188 -3.76 9.98 -10.69
CA ASP A 188 -4.67 10.77 -9.85
C ASP A 188 -5.98 11.05 -10.58
N LEU A 189 -6.82 10.03 -10.69
CA LEU A 189 -8.09 10.09 -11.37
C LEU A 189 -9.15 10.83 -10.51
N PRO A 190 -10.20 11.38 -11.16
CA PRO A 190 -11.34 11.95 -10.46
C PRO A 190 -11.96 10.94 -9.49
N ILE A 191 -12.43 11.42 -8.34
CA ILE A 191 -12.97 10.60 -7.26
C ILE A 191 -14.19 9.76 -7.67
N GLN A 192 -14.89 10.18 -8.71
CA GLN A 192 -16.01 9.43 -9.30
C GLN A 192 -15.55 8.13 -9.96
N VAL A 193 -14.33 8.11 -10.47
CA VAL A 193 -13.72 6.96 -11.16
C VAL A 193 -12.90 6.12 -10.17
N SER A 194 -12.08 6.77 -9.34
CA SER A 194 -11.17 6.08 -8.43
C SER A 194 -11.19 6.69 -7.04
N LYS A 195 -11.46 5.85 -6.03
CA LYS A 195 -11.47 6.24 -4.61
C LYS A 195 -10.13 6.04 -3.92
N ALA A 196 -9.24 5.25 -4.53
CA ALA A 196 -7.97 4.85 -3.96
C ALA A 196 -6.96 4.52 -5.08
N TRP A 197 -5.70 4.42 -4.71
CA TRP A 197 -4.66 3.81 -5.53
C TRP A 197 -4.46 2.35 -5.11
N THR A 198 -4.28 1.47 -6.07
CA THR A 198 -3.88 0.07 -5.87
C THR A 198 -2.51 -0.15 -6.50
N TYR A 199 -1.66 -0.92 -5.86
CA TYR A 199 -0.38 -1.35 -6.40
C TYR A 199 -0.01 -2.72 -5.87
N ASN A 200 0.82 -3.47 -6.60
CA ASN A 200 1.24 -4.80 -6.18
C ASN A 200 2.09 -4.73 -4.91
N ALA A 201 1.91 -5.73 -4.05
CA ALA A 201 2.73 -5.87 -2.85
C ALA A 201 4.19 -6.16 -3.22
N VAL A 202 5.13 -5.70 -2.38
CA VAL A 202 6.54 -6.06 -2.49
C VAL A 202 6.64 -7.59 -2.34
N ASP A 203 7.43 -8.24 -3.17
CA ASP A 203 7.68 -9.69 -3.16
C ASP A 203 6.52 -10.62 -3.55
N ASN A 204 5.30 -10.11 -3.81
CA ASN A 204 4.19 -10.97 -4.24
C ASN A 204 3.15 -10.25 -5.11
N TYR A 205 3.19 -10.47 -6.41
CA TYR A 205 2.28 -9.87 -7.38
C TYR A 205 0.81 -10.34 -7.27
N ASN A 206 0.52 -11.37 -6.47
CA ASN A 206 -0.85 -11.85 -6.26
C ASN A 206 -1.59 -11.04 -5.17
N PHE A 207 -0.87 -10.22 -4.43
CA PHE A 207 -1.44 -9.38 -3.38
C PHE A 207 -1.32 -7.90 -3.72
N TYR A 208 -2.28 -7.14 -3.22
CA TYR A 208 -2.39 -5.72 -3.48
C TYR A 208 -2.33 -4.90 -2.20
N ASN A 209 -1.66 -3.77 -2.30
CA ASN A 209 -1.79 -2.68 -1.36
C ASN A 209 -2.78 -1.66 -1.92
N VAL A 210 -3.64 -1.13 -1.06
CA VAL A 210 -4.62 -0.12 -1.40
C VAL A 210 -4.41 1.10 -0.50
N ALA A 211 -4.30 2.27 -1.12
CA ALA A 211 -4.02 3.52 -0.43
C ALA A 211 -5.19 4.50 -0.62
N PHE A 212 -5.84 4.88 0.48
CA PHE A 212 -6.95 5.81 0.49
C PHE A 212 -6.52 7.19 0.96
N LYS A 213 -6.99 8.24 0.29
CA LYS A 213 -6.98 9.59 0.88
C LYS A 213 -7.84 9.56 2.16
N ALA A 214 -7.37 10.17 3.24
CA ALA A 214 -7.99 10.04 4.58
C ALA A 214 -9.48 10.42 4.63
N ASN A 215 -9.89 11.42 3.87
CA ASN A 215 -11.27 11.91 3.83
C ASN A 215 -12.25 10.98 3.11
N ILE A 216 -11.77 9.89 2.49
CA ILE A 216 -12.58 8.95 1.71
C ILE A 216 -12.69 7.61 2.42
N SER A 217 -11.64 7.20 3.15
CA SER A 217 -11.59 5.88 3.76
C SER A 217 -12.78 5.60 4.67
N ASP A 218 -13.21 6.56 5.50
CA ASP A 218 -14.35 6.43 6.41
C ASP A 218 -15.70 6.26 5.68
N GLN A 219 -15.79 6.75 4.44
CA GLN A 219 -17.01 6.61 3.63
C GLN A 219 -17.12 5.23 2.99
N ILE A 220 -15.98 4.56 2.78
CA ILE A 220 -15.88 3.29 2.02
C ILE A 220 -15.71 2.09 2.94
N LEU A 221 -15.07 2.28 4.09
CA LEU A 221 -14.64 1.20 4.97
C LEU A 221 -15.34 1.26 6.33
N ASP A 222 -15.61 0.06 6.89
CA ASP A 222 -15.93 -0.14 8.29
C ASP A 222 -14.73 -0.78 8.99
N TYR A 223 -14.35 -0.25 10.14
CA TYR A 223 -13.42 -0.92 11.04
C TYR A 223 -14.10 -2.09 11.73
N LYS A 224 -13.50 -3.29 11.69
CA LYS A 224 -14.09 -4.52 12.23
C LYS A 224 -13.42 -5.02 13.51
N GLY A 225 -12.29 -4.42 13.86
CA GLY A 225 -11.52 -4.79 15.04
C GLY A 225 -10.03 -4.92 14.73
N SER A 226 -9.25 -5.14 15.79
CA SER A 226 -7.82 -5.39 15.68
C SER A 226 -7.38 -6.49 16.62
N VAL A 227 -6.36 -7.24 16.22
CA VAL A 227 -5.67 -8.20 17.09
C VAL A 227 -4.31 -7.68 17.50
N VAL A 228 -3.89 -7.97 18.71
CA VAL A 228 -2.55 -7.67 19.22
C VAL A 228 -1.77 -8.97 19.19
N VAL A 229 -0.95 -9.15 18.17
CA VAL A 229 -0.08 -10.31 18.02
C VAL A 229 1.19 -10.07 18.82
N LYS A 230 1.42 -10.88 19.84
CA LYS A 230 2.60 -10.79 20.71
C LYS A 230 3.76 -11.61 20.14
N GLU A 231 3.46 -12.76 19.57
CA GLU A 231 4.44 -13.71 19.08
C GLU A 231 3.90 -14.44 17.84
N ILE A 232 4.79 -14.70 16.91
CA ILE A 232 4.56 -15.56 15.74
C ILE A 232 5.57 -16.69 15.79
N SER A 233 5.10 -17.92 15.83
CA SER A 233 5.93 -19.12 15.86
C SER A 233 5.43 -20.14 14.84
N GLU A 234 6.15 -21.22 14.68
CA GLU A 234 5.71 -22.37 13.86
C GLU A 234 4.38 -22.96 14.34
N ASN A 235 4.08 -22.82 15.63
CA ASN A 235 2.84 -23.28 16.26
C ASN A 235 1.65 -22.30 16.10
N GLY A 236 1.88 -21.15 15.44
CA GLY A 236 0.83 -20.17 15.18
C GLY A 236 1.06 -18.79 15.83
N LEU A 237 -0.04 -18.08 16.05
CA LEU A 237 -0.05 -16.72 16.56
C LEU A 237 -0.48 -16.69 18.03
N THR A 238 0.30 -16.00 18.87
CA THR A 238 -0.12 -15.69 20.25
C THR A 238 -0.80 -14.31 20.26
N ILE A 239 -2.12 -14.29 20.49
CA ILE A 239 -2.96 -13.09 20.49
C ILE A 239 -3.60 -12.92 21.86
N PRO A 240 -2.95 -12.21 22.81
CA PRO A 240 -3.48 -12.02 24.16
C PRO A 240 -4.62 -11.01 24.23
N LEU A 241 -4.64 -10.03 23.36
CA LEU A 241 -5.55 -8.88 23.39
C LEU A 241 -6.13 -8.60 22.00
N MET A 242 -7.30 -7.97 21.99
CA MET A 242 -7.94 -7.46 20.79
C MET A 242 -8.64 -6.13 21.05
N PHE A 243 -8.94 -5.40 19.97
CA PHE A 243 -9.85 -4.25 20.00
C PHE A 243 -11.14 -4.62 19.26
N ASN A 244 -12.26 -4.30 19.87
CA ASN A 244 -13.57 -4.47 19.24
C ASN A 244 -13.88 -3.35 18.22
N GLU A 245 -15.02 -3.43 17.55
CA GLU A 245 -15.47 -2.43 16.57
C GLU A 245 -15.65 -1.00 17.15
N LYS A 246 -15.71 -0.87 18.47
CA LYS A 246 -15.81 0.42 19.20
C LYS A 246 -14.44 0.91 19.69
N TYR A 247 -13.35 0.33 19.20
CA TYR A 247 -11.96 0.65 19.61
C TYR A 247 -11.65 0.37 21.09
N GLN A 248 -12.40 -0.51 21.73
CA GLN A 248 -12.19 -0.86 23.14
C GLN A 248 -11.25 -2.08 23.23
N LEU A 249 -10.22 -1.96 24.05
CA LEU A 249 -9.28 -3.05 24.33
C LEU A 249 -9.96 -4.10 25.23
N CYS A 250 -9.87 -5.37 24.83
CA CYS A 250 -10.42 -6.51 25.56
C CYS A 250 -9.51 -7.74 25.45
N LEU A 251 -9.78 -8.76 26.22
CA LEU A 251 -9.11 -10.05 26.08
C LEU A 251 -9.48 -10.68 24.72
N SER A 252 -8.56 -11.46 24.19
CA SER A 252 -8.80 -12.15 22.94
C SER A 252 -9.95 -13.15 23.05
N ASN A 253 -10.74 -13.26 21.97
CA ASN A 253 -11.79 -14.24 21.81
C ASN A 253 -11.63 -14.90 20.44
N ASN A 254 -11.34 -16.21 20.43
CA ASN A 254 -11.02 -16.94 19.21
C ASN A 254 -12.17 -16.96 18.20
N GLU A 255 -13.43 -17.03 18.64
CA GLU A 255 -14.59 -17.02 17.74
C GLU A 255 -14.70 -15.66 17.04
N VAL A 256 -14.55 -14.57 17.79
CA VAL A 256 -14.57 -13.20 17.26
C VAL A 256 -13.39 -12.98 16.31
N ILE A 257 -12.19 -13.40 16.70
CA ILE A 257 -10.98 -13.28 15.86
C ILE A 257 -11.16 -14.06 14.55
N ASN A 258 -11.66 -15.30 14.62
CA ASN A 258 -11.93 -16.12 13.43
C ASN A 258 -12.96 -15.46 12.50
N SER A 259 -14.02 -14.89 13.05
CA SER A 259 -15.05 -14.21 12.24
C SER A 259 -14.51 -12.97 11.51
N ILE A 260 -13.59 -12.23 12.15
CA ILE A 260 -13.02 -11.01 11.59
C ILE A 260 -11.86 -11.32 10.63
N PHE A 261 -10.92 -12.19 11.05
CA PHE A 261 -9.65 -12.38 10.35
C PHE A 261 -9.57 -13.65 9.50
N ASN A 262 -10.55 -14.54 9.58
CA ASN A 262 -10.56 -15.87 8.94
C ASN A 262 -9.31 -16.71 9.33
N LEU A 263 -8.75 -16.48 10.50
CA LEU A 263 -7.62 -17.24 11.03
C LEU A 263 -8.13 -18.57 11.57
N ARG A 264 -7.59 -19.68 11.08
CA ARG A 264 -7.82 -20.99 11.68
C ARG A 264 -6.83 -21.16 12.83
N PHE A 265 -7.28 -20.99 14.07
CA PHE A 265 -6.52 -21.45 15.21
C PHE A 265 -6.64 -22.97 15.25
N GLN A 266 -5.51 -23.67 15.21
CA GLN A 266 -5.50 -25.09 15.59
C GLN A 266 -5.83 -25.13 17.07
N ALA A 267 -6.88 -25.89 17.42
CA ALA A 267 -7.35 -26.11 18.79
C ALA A 267 -6.32 -26.92 19.59
#